data_88da2b697a446bc4de903a8a6068207e
#
_entry.id   88da2b697a446bc4de903a8a6068207e
#
_cell.length_a   1.000
_cell.length_b   1.000
_cell.length_c   1.000
_cell.angle_alpha   90.00
_cell.angle_beta   90.00
_cell.angle_gamma   90.00
#
_symmetry.space_group_name_H-M   'P 1'
#
loop_
_entity.id
_entity.type
_entity.pdbx_description
1 polymer ?
#
loop_
_entity_poly.entity_id
_entity_poly.type
_entity_poly.pdbx_seq_one_letter_code
_entity_poly.pdbx_strand_id
1 'polypeptide(L)'
;MLQRFQPTRRAYLTTASLAMLLAMGGCGGGGGGDNSLPATPQVVAPPPPPPSPPPPPPTQPPSSSMGAFGTELGTSRFLTQATFGPTQSEVSALTGTSASAWFSAELQKPASLNVPQLQVYRSMVPEDGDPNIAVYGTTYSFWRNAIEGNDQLRQRMAFALSQILVVSNFGGETLSDIPEAVSYYQDVLTRNAFGNYRNLLEDVTYSPAMGHYLTYMGNQKADPVTGRMPDENYARELLQLFTIGVIQLGPDGAPVLDAQGQPIELYTNMDITGLARVFTGLNVFEFPDDNGSFPDVWLRPMVEYADSVSDAPKQFLNCSIPGNTNTADSIDQALDCIMAHPNVAPFISRQLIQRFTTSDPDPDYVQRVATAFDAGRYSLPDGTAVGTGRKGDLSATLAAILFDSDARSDSALTDTRFGKVREPLLRFTQWARAFDADARYPEYGIELLDLSEPSALSQHPYRARSVFNFYRPGYIAPGTRSGALGMTAPELQIVNASSTPGYINFIMYWAYGGQSRGDYNALAQEVSRELQIPVDRAKLESAFVPNYADELALANDAAALVDHLDRLLAYGSLSIETKTSIVTALERSPIAGPGDTEGQRERVGLAVSLVMTSPDYLVQR
;
A
#
# COMPACT_ATOMS: atom_id res chain seq x y z
N MET A 1 -24.18 23.46 -16.55
CA MET A 1 -23.11 24.44 -16.84
C MET A 1 -21.85 23.95 -16.11
N LEU A 2 -21.17 23.00 -16.71
CA LEU A 2 -19.90 22.46 -16.22
C LEU A 2 -18.80 23.04 -17.10
N GLN A 3 -17.97 23.90 -16.52
CA GLN A 3 -16.80 24.43 -17.20
C GLN A 3 -15.77 23.33 -17.40
N ARG A 4 -15.40 23.13 -18.65
CA ARG A 4 -14.34 22.24 -19.13
C ARG A 4 -13.01 22.64 -18.50
N PHE A 5 -12.36 21.70 -17.82
CA PHE A 5 -10.95 21.81 -17.50
C PHE A 5 -10.14 21.39 -18.74
N GLN A 6 -9.47 22.34 -19.37
CA GLN A 6 -8.38 22.06 -20.30
C GLN A 6 -7.07 22.14 -19.52
N PRO A 7 -6.16 21.18 -19.63
CA PRO A 7 -4.80 21.36 -19.18
C PRO A 7 -4.03 22.19 -20.22
N THR A 8 -3.90 23.47 -19.97
CA THR A 8 -2.97 24.32 -20.71
C THR A 8 -1.55 24.01 -20.28
N ARG A 9 -0.71 23.58 -21.21
CA ARG A 9 0.75 23.55 -21.07
C ARG A 9 1.24 24.94 -20.64
N ARG A 10 1.71 25.09 -19.42
CA ARG A 10 2.51 26.21 -18.96
C ARG A 10 3.94 25.73 -18.77
N ALA A 11 4.82 26.33 -19.57
CA ALA A 11 6.25 26.30 -19.34
C ALA A 11 6.56 26.83 -17.93
N TYR A 12 7.19 26.04 -17.08
CA TYR A 12 7.71 26.51 -15.80
C TYR A 12 9.18 26.90 -15.95
N LEU A 13 9.38 28.17 -15.80
CA LEU A 13 10.68 28.78 -15.53
C LEU A 13 11.16 28.31 -14.13
N THR A 14 12.41 27.94 -14.10
CA THR A 14 13.21 27.66 -12.91
C THR A 14 13.15 28.78 -11.89
N THR A 15 12.80 28.46 -10.63
CA THR A 15 13.16 29.28 -9.47
C THR A 15 13.53 28.40 -8.28
N ALA A 16 14.80 28.42 -8.01
CA ALA A 16 15.52 28.52 -6.74
C ALA A 16 14.91 27.93 -5.45
N SER A 17 15.72 27.05 -4.91
CA SER A 17 15.82 26.59 -3.52
C SER A 17 15.55 27.66 -2.48
N LEU A 18 14.73 27.35 -1.48
CA LEU A 18 14.72 28.07 -0.20
C LEU A 18 14.99 27.10 0.94
N ALA A 19 16.21 27.13 1.44
CA ALA A 19 16.66 26.44 2.64
C ALA A 19 16.06 27.12 3.87
N MET A 20 15.45 26.35 4.77
CA MET A 20 15.13 26.80 6.11
C MET A 20 16.24 26.36 7.06
N LEU A 21 17.10 27.35 7.44
CA LEU A 21 18.00 27.27 8.58
C LEU A 21 17.19 27.39 9.88
N LEU A 22 17.32 26.41 10.74
CA LEU A 22 17.01 26.57 12.16
C LEU A 22 18.32 26.81 12.92
N ALA A 23 18.39 27.97 13.55
CA ALA A 23 19.51 28.43 14.34
C ALA A 23 19.65 27.62 15.62
N MET A 24 20.84 27.07 15.86
CA MET A 24 21.32 26.70 17.18
C MET A 24 22.12 27.83 17.77
N GLY A 25 21.65 28.36 18.91
CA GLY A 25 22.39 29.28 19.72
C GLY A 25 23.47 28.56 20.53
N GLY A 26 24.69 28.91 20.32
CA GLY A 26 25.80 28.47 21.15
C GLY A 26 25.96 29.34 22.40
N CYS A 27 26.42 28.74 23.50
CA CYS A 27 27.14 29.42 24.56
C CYS A 27 28.40 28.64 24.88
N GLY A 28 29.51 29.26 24.70
CA GLY A 28 30.82 28.78 25.12
C GLY A 28 31.14 29.21 26.56
N GLY A 29 32.13 28.58 27.13
CA GLY A 29 32.76 29.02 28.38
C GLY A 29 33.73 27.94 28.87
N GLY A 30 35.01 28.25 28.79
CA GLY A 30 36.11 27.38 29.12
C GLY A 30 36.42 27.28 30.61
N GLY A 31 37.42 26.46 30.95
CA GLY A 31 38.07 26.43 32.24
C GLY A 31 38.68 25.06 32.54
N GLY A 32 39.97 24.94 32.44
CA GLY A 32 40.73 23.75 32.77
C GLY A 32 40.83 23.46 34.27
N GLY A 33 41.17 22.25 34.61
CA GLY A 33 41.43 21.79 35.97
C GLY A 33 41.78 20.34 35.99
N ASP A 34 43.04 20.03 35.97
CA ASP A 34 43.61 18.72 36.28
C ASP A 34 43.24 18.28 37.70
N ASN A 35 42.68 17.11 37.89
CA ASN A 35 42.73 16.37 39.13
C ASN A 35 42.59 14.87 38.87
N SER A 36 43.75 14.23 38.92
CA SER A 36 43.89 12.74 39.00
C SER A 36 43.39 12.22 40.34
N LEU A 37 42.40 11.34 40.35
CA LEU A 37 42.00 10.54 41.47
C LEU A 37 42.31 9.06 41.20
N PRO A 38 42.68 8.27 42.25
CA PRO A 38 43.23 6.95 42.10
C PRO A 38 42.21 5.89 41.72
N ALA A 39 42.71 4.89 40.99
CA ALA A 39 41.95 3.75 40.49
C ALA A 39 41.28 2.95 41.60
N THR A 40 39.96 2.80 41.52
CA THR A 40 39.19 1.81 42.30
C THR A 40 39.28 0.42 41.66
N PRO A 41 39.29 -0.66 42.43
CA PRO A 41 39.43 -2.02 41.89
C PRO A 41 38.17 -2.44 41.11
N GLN A 42 38.37 -2.97 39.90
CA GLN A 42 37.32 -3.54 39.06
C GLN A 42 36.69 -4.74 39.78
N VAL A 43 35.42 -4.59 40.11
CA VAL A 43 34.55 -5.74 40.47
C VAL A 43 34.14 -6.38 39.14
N VAL A 44 34.60 -7.60 38.87
CA VAL A 44 34.16 -8.39 37.73
C VAL A 44 32.68 -8.75 37.95
N ALA A 45 31.80 -8.24 37.12
CA ALA A 45 30.38 -8.59 37.14
C ALA A 45 30.21 -10.09 36.80
N PRO A 46 29.30 -10.81 37.43
CA PRO A 46 28.97 -12.18 37.05
C PRO A 46 28.42 -12.25 35.63
N PRO A 47 28.65 -13.34 34.89
CA PRO A 47 28.12 -13.49 33.55
C PRO A 47 26.57 -13.37 33.56
N PRO A 48 25.95 -12.78 32.51
CA PRO A 48 24.51 -12.70 32.44
C PRO A 48 23.89 -14.11 32.46
N PRO A 49 22.68 -14.26 33.04
CA PRO A 49 21.97 -15.54 33.01
C PRO A 49 21.66 -15.94 31.56
N PRO A 50 21.61 -17.25 31.27
CA PRO A 50 21.23 -17.70 29.93
C PRO A 50 19.86 -17.17 29.55
N PRO A 51 19.61 -16.83 28.24
CA PRO A 51 18.32 -16.35 27.80
C PRO A 51 17.22 -17.34 28.16
N SER A 52 16.12 -16.82 28.66
CA SER A 52 14.92 -17.62 28.94
C SER A 52 14.45 -18.31 27.66
N PRO A 53 13.98 -19.58 27.74
CA PRO A 53 13.39 -20.22 26.56
C PRO A 53 12.23 -19.36 26.03
N PRO A 54 12.05 -19.32 24.70
CA PRO A 54 10.94 -18.55 24.10
C PRO A 54 9.61 -19.03 24.70
N PRO A 55 8.67 -18.14 24.97
CA PRO A 55 7.34 -18.50 25.44
C PRO A 55 6.69 -19.47 24.44
N PRO A 56 5.94 -20.48 24.92
CA PRO A 56 5.17 -21.33 24.03
C PRO A 56 4.24 -20.47 23.16
N PRO A 57 4.00 -20.85 21.89
CA PRO A 57 3.08 -20.11 21.03
C PRO A 57 1.73 -19.98 21.73
N PRO A 58 1.09 -18.81 21.66
CA PRO A 58 -0.19 -18.59 22.31
C PRO A 58 -1.20 -19.65 21.83
N THR A 59 -1.76 -20.39 22.76
CA THR A 59 -2.87 -21.33 22.49
C THR A 59 -4.09 -20.50 22.14
N GLN A 60 -4.46 -20.47 20.84
CA GLN A 60 -5.71 -19.88 20.41
C GLN A 60 -6.89 -20.63 21.06
N PRO A 61 -7.86 -19.91 21.62
CA PRO A 61 -9.12 -20.54 22.03
C PRO A 61 -9.83 -21.09 20.79
N PRO A 62 -10.36 -22.31 20.83
CA PRO A 62 -11.13 -22.84 19.70
C PRO A 62 -12.46 -22.06 19.57
N SER A 63 -12.58 -21.22 18.58
CA SER A 63 -13.86 -20.63 18.20
C SER A 63 -14.32 -21.24 16.88
N SER A 64 -15.49 -21.85 16.92
CA SER A 64 -16.13 -22.56 15.82
C SER A 64 -16.54 -21.68 14.62
N SER A 65 -16.38 -20.35 14.71
CA SER A 65 -16.72 -19.39 13.66
C SER A 65 -15.52 -18.82 12.88
N MET A 66 -14.30 -18.94 13.40
CA MET A 66 -13.12 -18.23 12.84
C MET A 66 -12.56 -18.84 11.54
N GLY A 67 -12.88 -20.06 11.20
CA GLY A 67 -12.33 -20.75 10.04
C GLY A 67 -13.28 -20.99 8.89
N ALA A 68 -14.51 -20.53 8.99
CA ALA A 68 -15.53 -20.83 7.99
C ALA A 68 -16.24 -19.55 7.51
N PHE A 69 -16.60 -19.52 6.23
CA PHE A 69 -17.53 -18.56 5.68
C PHE A 69 -18.97 -18.96 6.06
N GLY A 70 -19.33 -18.85 7.34
CA GLY A 70 -20.57 -19.37 7.87
C GLY A 70 -21.83 -18.62 7.43
N THR A 71 -21.70 -17.37 7.04
CA THR A 71 -22.81 -16.51 6.56
C THR A 71 -22.32 -15.62 5.42
N GLU A 72 -23.25 -15.15 4.59
CA GLU A 72 -22.92 -14.18 3.52
C GLU A 72 -22.25 -12.92 4.07
N LEU A 73 -22.74 -12.39 5.20
CA LEU A 73 -22.15 -11.19 5.83
C LEU A 73 -20.73 -11.46 6.33
N GLY A 74 -20.49 -12.61 6.95
CA GLY A 74 -19.15 -13.02 7.40
C GLY A 74 -18.19 -13.21 6.22
N THR A 75 -18.66 -13.83 5.14
CA THR A 75 -17.89 -14.01 3.90
C THR A 75 -17.56 -12.68 3.25
N SER A 76 -18.55 -11.80 3.10
CA SER A 76 -18.35 -10.45 2.53
C SER A 76 -17.39 -9.63 3.37
N ARG A 77 -17.51 -9.66 4.72
CA ARG A 77 -16.60 -8.98 5.64
C ARG A 77 -15.16 -9.47 5.49
N PHE A 78 -14.94 -10.79 5.48
CA PHE A 78 -13.62 -11.37 5.33
C PHE A 78 -12.98 -10.97 3.99
N LEU A 79 -13.72 -11.12 2.89
CA LEU A 79 -13.23 -10.78 1.56
C LEU A 79 -12.97 -9.27 1.39
N THR A 80 -13.78 -8.42 2.03
CA THR A 80 -13.55 -6.96 2.05
C THR A 80 -12.21 -6.61 2.69
N GLN A 81 -11.78 -7.34 3.72
CA GLN A 81 -10.47 -7.14 4.35
C GLN A 81 -9.33 -7.76 3.54
N ALA A 82 -9.56 -8.93 2.94
CA ALA A 82 -8.52 -9.74 2.30
C ALA A 82 -8.25 -9.40 0.83
N THR A 83 -9.18 -8.72 0.14
CA THR A 83 -9.14 -8.45 -1.30
C THR A 83 -9.38 -6.97 -1.61
N PHE A 84 -9.50 -6.62 -2.88
CA PHE A 84 -9.95 -5.28 -3.31
C PHE A 84 -11.48 -5.11 -3.26
N GLY A 85 -12.17 -5.99 -2.59
CA GLY A 85 -13.62 -6.07 -2.42
C GLY A 85 -14.19 -7.36 -3.04
N PRO A 86 -15.21 -7.95 -2.41
CA PRO A 86 -15.88 -9.14 -2.96
C PRO A 86 -16.77 -8.80 -4.16
N THR A 87 -16.98 -9.77 -5.03
CA THR A 87 -18.12 -9.81 -5.94
C THR A 87 -19.28 -10.59 -5.31
N GLN A 88 -20.51 -10.35 -5.77
CA GLN A 88 -21.67 -11.12 -5.30
C GLN A 88 -21.52 -12.63 -5.59
N SER A 89 -20.92 -12.97 -6.73
CA SER A 89 -20.66 -14.36 -7.11
C SER A 89 -19.64 -15.04 -6.18
N GLU A 90 -18.56 -14.34 -5.79
CA GLU A 90 -17.59 -14.85 -4.81
C GLU A 90 -18.22 -15.07 -3.44
N VAL A 91 -19.03 -14.13 -2.95
CA VAL A 91 -19.73 -14.28 -1.67
C VAL A 91 -20.64 -15.49 -1.70
N SER A 92 -21.45 -15.62 -2.75
CA SER A 92 -22.38 -16.76 -2.90
C SER A 92 -21.68 -18.11 -3.02
N ALA A 93 -20.56 -18.17 -3.75
CA ALA A 93 -19.80 -19.40 -3.95
C ALA A 93 -19.03 -19.85 -2.70
N LEU A 94 -18.58 -18.91 -1.87
CA LEU A 94 -17.72 -19.20 -0.72
C LEU A 94 -18.50 -19.34 0.59
N THR A 95 -19.71 -18.81 0.68
CA THR A 95 -20.55 -18.96 1.87
C THR A 95 -20.84 -20.44 2.15
N GLY A 96 -20.62 -20.86 3.39
CA GLY A 96 -20.70 -22.26 3.82
C GLY A 96 -19.46 -23.10 3.53
N THR A 97 -18.40 -22.53 2.95
CA THR A 97 -17.11 -23.21 2.73
C THR A 97 -16.09 -22.85 3.84
N SER A 98 -14.86 -23.34 3.71
CA SER A 98 -13.77 -23.07 4.67
C SER A 98 -12.92 -21.87 4.23
N ALA A 99 -12.85 -20.82 5.06
CA ALA A 99 -11.94 -19.70 4.84
C ALA A 99 -10.47 -20.12 4.87
N SER A 100 -10.10 -21.14 5.69
CA SER A 100 -8.75 -21.71 5.71
C SER A 100 -8.41 -22.38 4.37
N ALA A 101 -9.33 -23.14 3.81
CA ALA A 101 -9.15 -23.78 2.50
C ALA A 101 -9.05 -22.72 1.38
N TRP A 102 -9.89 -21.69 1.41
CA TRP A 102 -9.82 -20.57 0.48
C TRP A 102 -8.45 -19.87 0.57
N PHE A 103 -8.00 -19.53 1.78
CA PHE A 103 -6.70 -18.87 1.99
C PHE A 103 -5.55 -19.72 1.43
N SER A 104 -5.55 -21.03 1.72
CA SER A 104 -4.54 -21.96 1.21
C SER A 104 -4.55 -22.05 -0.33
N ALA A 105 -5.73 -21.99 -0.95
CA ALA A 105 -5.88 -21.96 -2.40
C ALA A 105 -5.39 -20.65 -3.01
N GLU A 106 -5.66 -19.50 -2.37
CA GLU A 106 -5.16 -18.20 -2.81
C GLU A 106 -3.64 -18.12 -2.83
N LEU A 107 -2.95 -18.75 -1.86
CA LEU A 107 -1.48 -18.79 -1.84
C LEU A 107 -0.88 -19.52 -3.06
N GLN A 108 -1.63 -20.44 -3.68
CA GLN A 108 -1.17 -21.26 -4.81
C GLN A 108 -1.51 -20.65 -6.18
N LYS A 109 -2.33 -19.62 -6.22
CA LYS A 109 -2.69 -18.98 -7.50
C LYS A 109 -1.46 -18.36 -8.18
N PRO A 110 -1.34 -18.48 -9.50
CA PRO A 110 -0.29 -17.79 -10.24
C PRO A 110 -0.44 -16.28 -10.11
N ALA A 111 0.68 -15.57 -10.11
CA ALA A 111 0.70 -14.11 -10.00
C ALA A 111 0.24 -13.43 -11.29
N SER A 112 -0.71 -12.52 -11.20
CA SER A 112 -1.07 -11.60 -12.29
C SER A 112 -0.04 -10.46 -12.32
N LEU A 113 0.83 -10.45 -13.34
CA LEU A 113 1.96 -9.55 -13.45
C LEU A 113 1.63 -8.31 -14.29
N ASN A 114 2.34 -7.21 -14.03
CA ASN A 114 2.15 -5.92 -14.69
C ASN A 114 2.98 -5.79 -15.97
N VAL A 115 4.22 -6.27 -15.98
CA VAL A 115 5.11 -6.17 -17.14
C VAL A 115 4.51 -6.80 -18.41
N PRO A 116 3.90 -8.01 -18.39
CA PRO A 116 3.26 -8.56 -19.59
C PRO A 116 2.12 -7.66 -20.12
N GLN A 117 1.39 -7.00 -19.25
CA GLN A 117 0.31 -6.10 -19.66
C GLN A 117 0.85 -4.77 -20.22
N LEU A 118 1.93 -4.24 -19.64
CA LEU A 118 2.63 -3.09 -20.21
C LEU A 118 3.12 -3.39 -21.64
N GLN A 119 3.64 -4.61 -21.88
CA GLN A 119 4.08 -5.01 -23.23
C GLN A 119 2.91 -5.09 -24.23
N VAL A 120 1.75 -5.59 -23.79
CA VAL A 120 0.52 -5.55 -24.61
C VAL A 120 0.16 -4.11 -24.93
N TYR A 121 0.15 -3.23 -23.92
CA TYR A 121 -0.16 -1.81 -24.11
C TYR A 121 0.81 -1.13 -25.08
N ARG A 122 2.12 -1.40 -24.95
CA ARG A 122 3.14 -0.90 -25.88
C ARG A 122 2.92 -1.36 -27.31
N SER A 123 2.47 -2.59 -27.51
CA SER A 123 2.19 -3.11 -28.85
C SER A 123 1.01 -2.44 -29.56
N MET A 124 0.19 -1.67 -28.81
CA MET A 124 -0.92 -0.88 -29.36
C MET A 124 -0.45 0.50 -29.86
N VAL A 125 0.68 1.00 -29.34
CA VAL A 125 1.25 2.29 -29.77
C VAL A 125 1.86 2.12 -31.17
N PRO A 126 1.49 2.94 -32.16
CA PRO A 126 2.09 2.92 -33.49
C PRO A 126 3.62 3.11 -33.44
N GLU A 127 4.33 2.56 -34.42
CA GLU A 127 5.80 2.64 -34.51
C GLU A 127 6.32 4.09 -34.59
N ASP A 128 5.50 4.99 -35.14
CA ASP A 128 5.72 6.44 -35.23
C ASP A 128 4.99 7.24 -34.11
N GLY A 129 4.36 6.54 -33.16
CA GLY A 129 3.62 7.13 -32.05
C GLY A 129 4.54 7.68 -30.95
N ASP A 130 3.95 8.43 -30.02
CA ASP A 130 4.66 8.96 -28.84
C ASP A 130 4.95 7.80 -27.85
N PRO A 131 6.22 7.41 -27.63
CA PRO A 131 6.57 6.34 -26.69
C PRO A 131 6.16 6.66 -25.25
N ASN A 132 5.96 7.93 -24.89
CA ASN A 132 5.53 8.34 -23.57
C ASN A 132 4.10 7.89 -23.24
N ILE A 133 3.30 7.53 -24.24
CA ILE A 133 1.95 6.96 -24.01
C ILE A 133 2.03 5.63 -23.25
N ALA A 134 3.11 4.88 -23.38
CA ALA A 134 3.32 3.65 -22.63
C ALA A 134 3.36 3.83 -21.10
N VAL A 135 3.59 5.06 -20.61
CA VAL A 135 3.47 5.42 -19.19
C VAL A 135 2.11 5.03 -18.60
N TYR A 136 1.06 5.14 -19.40
CA TYR A 136 -0.30 4.77 -18.99
C TYR A 136 -0.48 3.27 -18.76
N GLY A 137 0.34 2.44 -19.42
CA GLY A 137 0.28 0.99 -19.27
C GLY A 137 0.55 0.49 -17.85
N THR A 138 1.44 1.15 -17.11
CA THR A 138 1.73 0.83 -15.70
C THR A 138 0.53 1.07 -14.79
N THR A 139 -0.16 2.19 -14.97
CA THR A 139 -1.37 2.54 -14.23
C THR A 139 -2.51 1.59 -14.57
N TYR A 140 -2.73 1.38 -15.86
CA TYR A 140 -3.79 0.50 -16.33
C TYR A 140 -3.62 -0.95 -15.84
N SER A 141 -2.41 -1.49 -15.89
CA SER A 141 -2.13 -2.85 -15.43
C SER A 141 -2.45 -3.02 -13.94
N PHE A 142 -2.17 -2.02 -13.11
CA PHE A 142 -2.55 -2.04 -11.71
C PHE A 142 -4.08 -2.11 -11.53
N TRP A 143 -4.84 -1.24 -12.17
CA TRP A 143 -6.30 -1.21 -12.05
C TRP A 143 -6.92 -2.53 -12.53
N ARG A 144 -6.44 -3.04 -13.66
CA ARG A 144 -6.90 -4.33 -14.18
C ARG A 144 -6.63 -5.47 -13.19
N ASN A 145 -5.42 -5.57 -12.65
CA ASN A 145 -5.09 -6.61 -11.68
C ASN A 145 -5.88 -6.46 -10.37
N ALA A 146 -6.09 -5.23 -9.90
CA ALA A 146 -6.87 -4.97 -8.70
C ALA A 146 -8.36 -5.30 -8.86
N ILE A 147 -8.94 -5.07 -10.04
CA ILE A 147 -10.37 -5.26 -10.30
C ILE A 147 -10.66 -6.67 -10.82
N GLU A 148 -9.89 -7.16 -11.80
CA GLU A 148 -10.18 -8.39 -12.55
C GLU A 148 -9.21 -9.54 -12.23
N GLY A 149 -8.09 -9.29 -11.56
CA GLY A 149 -7.09 -10.32 -11.24
C GLY A 149 -7.67 -11.48 -10.45
N ASN A 150 -7.33 -12.71 -10.83
CA ASN A 150 -7.81 -13.92 -10.14
C ASN A 150 -7.10 -14.18 -8.80
N ASP A 151 -5.95 -13.55 -8.56
CA ASP A 151 -5.09 -13.69 -7.39
C ASP A 151 -5.29 -12.51 -6.42
N GLN A 152 -6.53 -12.22 -6.07
CA GLN A 152 -6.94 -11.02 -5.33
C GLN A 152 -6.20 -10.82 -4.01
N LEU A 153 -5.99 -11.89 -3.23
CA LEU A 153 -5.25 -11.82 -1.97
C LEU A 153 -3.79 -11.38 -2.21
N ARG A 154 -3.17 -11.89 -3.27
CA ARG A 154 -1.80 -11.53 -3.68
C ARG A 154 -1.70 -10.07 -4.11
N GLN A 155 -2.60 -9.62 -4.96
CA GLN A 155 -2.64 -8.24 -5.43
C GLN A 155 -2.88 -7.26 -4.27
N ARG A 156 -3.77 -7.62 -3.34
CA ARG A 156 -4.06 -6.83 -2.14
C ARG A 156 -2.86 -6.75 -1.20
N MET A 157 -2.10 -7.84 -1.06
CA MET A 157 -0.85 -7.85 -0.28
C MET A 157 0.25 -7.04 -0.98
N ALA A 158 0.42 -7.17 -2.30
CA ALA A 158 1.37 -6.37 -3.07
C ALA A 158 1.07 -4.86 -2.93
N PHE A 159 -0.21 -4.47 -2.96
CA PHE A 159 -0.62 -3.09 -2.70
C PHE A 159 -0.29 -2.64 -1.26
N ALA A 160 -0.51 -3.47 -0.25
CA ALA A 160 -0.12 -3.16 1.12
C ALA A 160 1.39 -2.95 1.27
N LEU A 161 2.19 -3.80 0.60
CA LEU A 161 3.66 -3.68 0.56
C LEU A 161 4.11 -2.41 -0.16
N SER A 162 3.45 -2.01 -1.26
CA SER A 162 3.78 -0.77 -1.98
C SER A 162 3.57 0.50 -1.17
N GLN A 163 2.75 0.41 -0.13
CA GLN A 163 2.51 1.52 0.81
C GLN A 163 3.53 1.57 1.96
N ILE A 164 4.37 0.54 2.10
CA ILE A 164 5.50 0.49 3.04
C ILE A 164 6.79 0.77 2.28
N LEU A 165 7.03 -0.01 1.22
CA LEU A 165 8.19 0.08 0.35
C LEU A 165 7.85 1.02 -0.82
N VAL A 166 7.84 2.31 -0.53
CA VAL A 166 7.29 3.32 -1.45
C VAL A 166 8.23 3.59 -2.61
N VAL A 167 7.69 3.48 -3.82
CA VAL A 167 8.24 4.07 -5.05
C VAL A 167 7.15 4.96 -5.65
N SER A 168 7.52 6.10 -6.19
CA SER A 168 6.57 7.01 -6.80
C SER A 168 7.11 7.60 -8.09
N ASN A 169 6.24 7.73 -9.09
CA ASN A 169 6.49 8.46 -10.33
C ASN A 169 5.90 9.88 -10.29
N PHE A 170 5.49 10.37 -9.11
CA PHE A 170 4.94 11.72 -8.94
C PHE A 170 6.05 12.78 -8.94
N GLY A 171 5.91 13.76 -9.84
CA GLY A 171 6.80 14.96 -9.85
C GLY A 171 8.26 14.70 -10.24
N GLY A 172 8.62 13.47 -10.60
CA GLY A 172 9.94 13.13 -11.12
C GLY A 172 9.88 12.93 -12.63
N GLU A 173 10.69 13.67 -13.37
CA GLU A 173 10.72 13.55 -14.84
C GLU A 173 11.15 12.13 -15.27
N THR A 174 11.96 11.42 -14.48
CA THR A 174 12.60 10.18 -14.92
C THR A 174 11.73 8.93 -14.72
N LEU A 175 11.15 8.69 -13.52
CA LEU A 175 10.34 7.47 -13.32
C LEU A 175 8.99 7.53 -14.03
N SER A 176 8.44 8.74 -14.28
CA SER A 176 7.26 8.89 -15.14
C SER A 176 7.56 8.47 -16.58
N ASP A 177 8.79 8.62 -17.05
CA ASP A 177 9.19 8.32 -18.43
C ASP A 177 9.72 6.89 -18.59
N ILE A 178 9.85 6.13 -17.49
CA ILE A 178 10.35 4.75 -17.48
C ILE A 178 9.29 3.79 -16.88
N PRO A 179 8.18 3.56 -17.58
CA PRO A 179 7.11 2.68 -17.09
C PRO A 179 7.56 1.24 -16.86
N GLU A 180 8.62 0.80 -17.55
CA GLU A 180 9.23 -0.51 -17.34
C GLU A 180 9.74 -0.70 -15.93
N ALA A 181 10.51 0.28 -15.42
CA ALA A 181 11.08 0.21 -14.09
C ALA A 181 9.96 0.12 -13.03
N VAL A 182 8.90 0.92 -13.17
CA VAL A 182 7.76 0.92 -12.25
C VAL A 182 6.98 -0.38 -12.36
N SER A 183 6.69 -0.88 -13.57
CA SER A 183 5.98 -2.16 -13.76
C SER A 183 6.79 -3.35 -13.26
N TYR A 184 8.11 -3.34 -13.47
CA TYR A 184 8.99 -4.37 -12.90
C TYR A 184 8.97 -4.33 -11.37
N TYR A 185 8.98 -3.14 -10.77
CA TYR A 185 8.85 -2.97 -9.32
C TYR A 185 7.51 -3.50 -8.77
N GLN A 186 6.41 -3.21 -9.46
CA GLN A 186 5.11 -3.79 -9.13
C GLN A 186 5.17 -5.33 -9.14
N ASP A 187 5.83 -5.90 -10.15
CA ASP A 187 6.00 -7.34 -10.27
C ASP A 187 6.89 -7.93 -9.16
N VAL A 188 7.93 -7.21 -8.72
CA VAL A 188 8.75 -7.60 -7.55
C VAL A 188 7.87 -7.74 -6.31
N LEU A 189 7.03 -6.75 -6.02
CA LEU A 189 6.10 -6.80 -4.88
C LEU A 189 5.08 -7.94 -5.03
N THR A 190 4.54 -8.12 -6.22
CA THR A 190 3.53 -9.16 -6.51
C THR A 190 4.10 -10.57 -6.37
N ARG A 191 5.29 -10.82 -6.88
CA ARG A 191 5.98 -12.13 -6.74
C ARG A 191 6.30 -12.45 -5.29
N ASN A 192 6.71 -11.46 -4.52
CA ASN A 192 7.11 -11.60 -3.12
C ASN A 192 5.96 -11.46 -2.11
N ALA A 193 4.73 -11.23 -2.54
CA ALA A 193 3.59 -10.96 -1.66
C ALA A 193 3.35 -12.05 -0.59
N PHE A 194 3.68 -13.29 -0.88
CA PHE A 194 3.59 -14.44 0.03
C PHE A 194 4.94 -15.06 0.36
N GLY A 195 6.03 -14.37 -0.01
CA GLY A 195 7.41 -14.80 0.19
C GLY A 195 7.95 -14.47 1.59
N ASN A 196 9.27 -14.30 1.66
CA ASN A 196 9.96 -13.88 2.86
C ASN A 196 10.35 -12.40 2.76
N TYR A 197 10.08 -11.62 3.81
CA TYR A 197 10.32 -10.18 3.83
C TYR A 197 11.78 -9.80 3.60
N ARG A 198 12.72 -10.62 4.10
CA ARG A 198 14.16 -10.43 3.85
C ARG A 198 14.50 -10.54 2.36
N ASN A 199 13.93 -11.53 1.67
CA ASN A 199 14.14 -11.71 0.24
C ASN A 199 13.46 -10.58 -0.56
N LEU A 200 12.28 -10.16 -0.13
CA LEU A 200 11.61 -8.98 -0.71
C LEU A 200 12.49 -7.72 -0.61
N LEU A 201 13.10 -7.46 0.55
CA LEU A 201 14.01 -6.32 0.72
C LEU A 201 15.22 -6.41 -0.21
N GLU A 202 15.75 -7.60 -0.45
CA GLU A 202 16.83 -7.83 -1.41
C GLU A 202 16.40 -7.50 -2.84
N ASP A 203 15.27 -8.07 -3.31
CA ASP A 203 14.75 -7.80 -4.64
C ASP A 203 14.40 -6.32 -4.84
N VAL A 204 13.89 -5.65 -3.81
CA VAL A 204 13.64 -4.19 -3.80
C VAL A 204 14.94 -3.41 -3.88
N THR A 205 16.00 -3.84 -3.18
CA THR A 205 17.34 -3.21 -3.22
C THR A 205 17.93 -3.27 -4.62
N TYR A 206 17.70 -4.35 -5.36
CA TYR A 206 18.19 -4.48 -6.73
C TYR A 206 17.26 -3.89 -7.79
N SER A 207 16.08 -3.39 -7.42
CA SER A 207 15.14 -2.80 -8.37
C SER A 207 15.61 -1.45 -8.89
N PRO A 208 15.69 -1.24 -10.23
CA PRO A 208 16.03 0.05 -10.81
C PRO A 208 15.11 1.20 -10.38
N ALA A 209 13.79 0.91 -10.23
CA ALA A 209 12.84 1.92 -9.79
C ALA A 209 13.14 2.43 -8.37
N MET A 210 13.47 1.54 -7.43
CA MET A 210 13.87 1.92 -6.08
C MET A 210 15.23 2.61 -6.08
N GLY A 211 16.19 2.09 -6.86
CA GLY A 211 17.52 2.67 -7.02
C GLY A 211 17.48 4.11 -7.51
N HIS A 212 16.59 4.39 -8.45
CA HIS A 212 16.33 5.74 -8.95
C HIS A 212 15.58 6.61 -7.92
N TYR A 213 14.49 6.10 -7.35
CA TYR A 213 13.62 6.86 -6.44
C TYR A 213 14.34 7.30 -5.17
N LEU A 214 15.18 6.45 -4.59
CA LEU A 214 15.98 6.77 -3.40
C LEU A 214 17.47 7.01 -3.71
N THR A 215 17.79 7.39 -4.94
CA THR A 215 19.05 8.02 -5.39
C THR A 215 20.33 7.19 -5.22
N TYR A 216 20.23 5.88 -4.93
CA TYR A 216 21.42 5.03 -4.78
C TYR A 216 21.82 4.28 -6.07
N MET A 217 21.04 4.33 -7.13
CA MET A 217 21.47 3.87 -8.46
C MET A 217 22.63 4.74 -8.93
N GLY A 218 23.79 4.14 -9.24
CA GLY A 218 25.02 4.85 -9.57
C GLY A 218 25.75 5.43 -8.36
N ASN A 219 25.35 5.10 -7.12
CA ASN A 219 26.05 5.55 -5.91
C ASN A 219 27.47 4.98 -5.86
N GLN A 220 28.44 5.83 -5.51
CA GLN A 220 29.84 5.51 -5.57
C GLN A 220 30.50 5.61 -4.19
N LYS A 221 31.61 4.87 -4.01
CA LYS A 221 32.46 4.99 -2.83
C LYS A 221 32.92 6.42 -2.56
N ALA A 222 33.32 6.69 -1.33
CA ALA A 222 33.89 7.97 -0.94
C ALA A 222 35.14 8.31 -1.76
N ASP A 223 35.26 9.57 -2.14
CA ASP A 223 36.44 10.11 -2.82
C ASP A 223 37.06 11.24 -1.98
N PRO A 224 38.21 11.02 -1.35
CA PRO A 224 38.85 12.03 -0.52
C PRO A 224 39.38 13.25 -1.29
N VAL A 225 39.52 13.14 -2.62
CA VAL A 225 40.03 14.24 -3.46
C VAL A 225 38.90 15.25 -3.74
N THR A 226 37.72 14.74 -4.06
CA THR A 226 36.55 15.59 -4.35
C THR A 226 35.69 15.85 -3.13
N GLY A 227 35.87 15.10 -2.03
CA GLY A 227 35.05 15.15 -0.84
C GLY A 227 33.71 14.41 -1.00
N ARG A 228 33.49 13.64 -2.09
CA ARG A 228 32.29 12.87 -2.29
C ARG A 228 32.13 11.80 -1.20
N MET A 229 30.94 11.69 -0.66
CA MET A 229 30.50 10.61 0.25
C MET A 229 29.40 9.77 -0.42
N PRO A 230 29.24 8.48 -0.03
CA PRO A 230 28.11 7.70 -0.47
C PRO A 230 26.76 8.36 -0.13
N ASP A 231 25.78 8.25 -1.03
CA ASP A 231 24.42 8.73 -0.78
C ASP A 231 23.77 7.93 0.35
N GLU A 232 23.16 8.63 1.31
CA GLU A 232 22.57 8.05 2.52
C GLU A 232 21.06 7.81 2.43
N ASN A 233 20.38 8.26 1.37
CA ASN A 233 18.93 8.32 1.30
C ASN A 233 18.32 6.92 1.49
N TYR A 234 18.71 5.94 0.67
CA TYR A 234 18.23 4.57 0.80
C TYR A 234 18.54 3.92 2.15
N ALA A 235 19.77 4.11 2.66
CA ALA A 235 20.16 3.58 3.96
C ALA A 235 19.27 4.11 5.09
N ARG A 236 18.94 5.39 5.05
CA ARG A 236 18.05 6.05 5.99
C ARG A 236 16.64 5.46 5.93
N GLU A 237 16.06 5.38 4.72
CA GLU A 237 14.69 4.89 4.55
C GLU A 237 14.57 3.39 4.80
N LEU A 238 15.60 2.61 4.51
CA LEU A 238 15.65 1.18 4.84
C LEU A 238 15.51 0.95 6.35
N LEU A 239 16.20 1.73 7.18
CA LEU A 239 16.07 1.65 8.63
C LEU A 239 14.75 2.29 9.11
N GLN A 240 14.45 3.48 8.68
CA GLN A 240 13.37 4.32 9.21
C GLN A 240 11.98 3.87 8.80
N LEU A 241 11.78 3.56 7.51
CA LEU A 241 10.45 3.28 6.95
C LEU A 241 10.23 1.83 6.61
N PHE A 242 11.28 1.10 6.22
CA PHE A 242 11.15 -0.23 5.64
C PHE A 242 11.41 -1.36 6.64
N THR A 243 12.07 -1.11 7.80
CA THR A 243 12.46 -2.22 8.67
C THR A 243 12.24 -2.00 10.16
N ILE A 244 12.93 -1.06 10.81
CA ILE A 244 12.97 -0.99 12.29
C ILE A 244 12.30 0.27 12.87
N GLY A 245 12.07 1.30 12.07
CA GLY A 245 11.61 2.59 12.57
C GLY A 245 12.71 3.37 13.30
N VAL A 246 12.35 4.46 13.96
CA VAL A 246 13.32 5.36 14.63
C VAL A 246 13.44 5.13 16.12
N ILE A 247 12.45 4.49 16.75
CA ILE A 247 12.38 4.26 18.20
C ILE A 247 12.27 2.79 18.54
N GLN A 248 12.76 2.42 19.69
CA GLN A 248 12.65 1.05 20.20
C GLN A 248 11.19 0.72 20.54
N LEU A 249 10.75 -0.47 20.07
CA LEU A 249 9.41 -1.00 20.30
C LEU A 249 9.48 -2.25 21.17
N GLY A 250 8.45 -2.43 22.00
CA GLY A 250 8.13 -3.71 22.61
C GLY A 250 7.59 -4.70 21.58
N PRO A 251 7.45 -5.99 21.93
CA PRO A 251 6.85 -7.01 21.06
C PRO A 251 5.41 -6.67 20.62
N ASP A 252 4.72 -5.87 21.41
CA ASP A 252 3.36 -5.33 21.20
C ASP A 252 3.32 -4.06 20.34
N GLY A 253 4.48 -3.61 19.85
CA GLY A 253 4.59 -2.38 19.05
C GLY A 253 4.49 -1.09 19.85
N ALA A 254 4.44 -1.14 21.18
CA ALA A 254 4.48 0.04 22.03
C ALA A 254 5.90 0.61 22.14
N PRO A 255 6.08 1.95 22.19
CA PRO A 255 7.39 2.56 22.41
C PRO A 255 8.00 2.16 23.76
N VAL A 256 9.28 1.78 23.75
CA VAL A 256 10.07 1.62 24.99
C VAL A 256 10.59 2.99 25.41
N LEU A 257 10.36 3.33 26.68
CA LEU A 257 10.74 4.62 27.23
C LEU A 257 11.99 4.51 28.10
N ASP A 258 12.83 5.54 28.08
CA ASP A 258 13.96 5.70 28.98
C ASP A 258 13.53 6.11 30.42
N ALA A 259 14.50 6.29 31.30
CA ALA A 259 14.24 6.71 32.70
C ALA A 259 13.59 8.12 32.82
N GLN A 260 13.62 8.91 31.76
CA GLN A 260 13.01 10.25 31.66
C GLN A 260 11.64 10.22 30.98
N GLY A 261 11.16 9.02 30.57
CA GLY A 261 9.89 8.84 29.89
C GLY A 261 9.90 9.23 28.41
N GLN A 262 11.09 9.31 27.80
CA GLN A 262 11.23 9.59 26.36
C GLN A 262 11.44 8.28 25.59
N PRO A 263 10.91 8.17 24.34
CA PRO A 263 11.20 7.02 23.49
C PRO A 263 12.71 6.86 23.24
N ILE A 264 13.20 5.62 23.30
CA ILE A 264 14.62 5.31 23.05
C ILE A 264 14.86 5.29 21.54
N GLU A 265 15.81 6.08 21.06
CA GLU A 265 16.23 6.07 19.66
C GLU A 265 17.05 4.81 19.35
N LEU A 266 16.89 4.24 18.13
CA LEU A 266 17.50 2.97 17.74
C LEU A 266 18.88 3.12 17.11
N TYR A 267 19.13 4.19 16.42
CA TYR A 267 20.35 4.41 15.64
C TYR A 267 20.71 5.88 15.52
N THR A 268 21.92 6.14 15.14
CA THR A 268 22.50 7.46 14.96
C THR A 268 22.79 7.73 13.48
N ASN A 269 23.19 8.94 13.15
CA ASN A 269 23.66 9.27 11.80
C ASN A 269 24.91 8.45 11.38
N MET A 270 25.71 8.00 12.34
CA MET A 270 26.88 7.15 12.05
C MET A 270 26.46 5.78 11.52
N ASP A 271 25.36 5.22 12.02
CA ASP A 271 24.79 3.96 11.53
C ASP A 271 24.31 4.12 10.08
N ILE A 272 23.66 5.25 9.76
CA ILE A 272 23.20 5.56 8.41
C ILE A 272 24.39 5.70 7.45
N THR A 273 25.42 6.47 7.82
CA THR A 273 26.64 6.63 7.01
C THR A 273 27.36 5.28 6.80
N GLY A 274 27.40 4.44 7.84
CA GLY A 274 27.99 3.10 7.76
C GLY A 274 27.23 2.20 6.80
N LEU A 275 25.91 2.19 6.90
CA LEU A 275 25.01 1.42 6.03
C LEU A 275 25.00 1.93 4.58
N ALA A 276 25.11 3.23 4.34
CA ALA A 276 25.17 3.81 2.99
C ALA A 276 26.28 3.22 2.12
N ARG A 277 27.39 2.83 2.74
CA ARG A 277 28.52 2.18 2.05
C ARG A 277 28.16 0.81 1.47
N VAL A 278 27.13 0.15 1.99
CA VAL A 278 26.64 -1.15 1.50
C VAL A 278 26.07 -1.01 0.09
N PHE A 279 25.37 0.10 -0.19
CA PHE A 279 24.61 0.32 -1.42
C PHE A 279 25.39 1.08 -2.48
N THR A 280 26.72 1.05 -2.42
CA THR A 280 27.59 1.60 -3.46
C THR A 280 27.85 0.58 -4.56
N GLY A 281 28.03 1.03 -5.79
CA GLY A 281 28.37 0.19 -6.95
C GLY A 281 27.18 -0.43 -7.68
N LEU A 282 25.92 -0.21 -7.27
CA LEU A 282 24.75 -0.69 -8.00
C LEU A 282 24.37 0.26 -9.15
N ASN A 283 24.13 -0.30 -10.33
CA ASN A 283 23.61 0.43 -11.48
C ASN A 283 22.88 -0.51 -12.45
N VAL A 284 22.17 0.03 -13.45
CA VAL A 284 21.62 -0.77 -14.55
C VAL A 284 22.73 -1.40 -15.37
N PHE A 285 22.45 -2.55 -15.99
CA PHE A 285 23.45 -3.37 -16.68
C PHE A 285 24.17 -2.64 -17.83
N GLU A 286 23.42 -1.85 -18.60
CA GLU A 286 23.90 -1.01 -19.68
C GLU A 286 23.15 0.31 -19.59
N PHE A 287 23.81 1.42 -19.88
CA PHE A 287 23.09 2.68 -20.01
C PHE A 287 22.33 2.69 -21.33
N PRO A 288 21.09 3.16 -21.34
CA PRO A 288 20.38 3.42 -22.58
C PRO A 288 21.25 4.31 -23.49
N ASP A 289 21.22 4.07 -24.81
CA ASP A 289 21.80 5.02 -25.75
C ASP A 289 21.04 6.36 -25.70
N ASP A 290 21.59 7.38 -26.35
CA ASP A 290 20.99 8.73 -26.38
C ASP A 290 19.56 8.74 -26.96
N ASN A 291 19.09 7.64 -27.52
CA ASN A 291 17.73 7.45 -28.06
C ASN A 291 16.79 6.68 -27.11
N GLY A 292 17.25 6.28 -25.91
CA GLY A 292 16.43 5.58 -24.92
C GLY A 292 16.04 4.15 -25.29
N SER A 293 16.75 3.50 -26.23
CA SER A 293 16.35 2.28 -26.90
C SER A 293 16.61 0.96 -26.17
N PHE A 294 16.86 0.94 -24.86
CA PHE A 294 17.06 -0.29 -24.10
C PHE A 294 16.04 -0.47 -22.96
N PRO A 295 14.75 -0.66 -23.27
CA PRO A 295 13.74 -0.84 -22.22
C PRO A 295 14.04 -2.05 -21.32
N ASP A 296 14.75 -3.05 -21.83
CA ASP A 296 15.05 -4.29 -21.10
C ASP A 296 15.96 -4.09 -19.88
N VAL A 297 16.76 -3.04 -19.84
CA VAL A 297 17.63 -2.75 -18.69
C VAL A 297 16.82 -2.42 -17.45
N TRP A 298 15.61 -1.87 -17.62
CA TRP A 298 14.70 -1.50 -16.55
C TRP A 298 13.82 -2.66 -16.08
N LEU A 299 13.79 -3.78 -16.82
CA LEU A 299 13.00 -4.97 -16.53
C LEU A 299 13.78 -6.07 -15.79
N ARG A 300 14.97 -5.75 -15.31
CA ARG A 300 15.84 -6.69 -14.59
C ARG A 300 16.55 -6.03 -13.42
N PRO A 301 17.12 -6.82 -12.49
CA PRO A 301 17.87 -6.29 -11.35
C PRO A 301 19.08 -5.45 -11.78
N MET A 302 19.42 -4.44 -10.99
CA MET A 302 20.69 -3.73 -11.08
C MET A 302 21.87 -4.69 -10.87
N VAL A 303 23.03 -4.32 -11.39
CA VAL A 303 24.28 -5.09 -11.31
C VAL A 303 25.37 -4.30 -10.60
N GLU A 304 26.43 -5.00 -10.15
CA GLU A 304 27.57 -4.38 -9.51
C GLU A 304 28.56 -3.79 -10.52
N TYR A 305 29.01 -2.58 -10.26
CA TYR A 305 30.15 -1.91 -10.87
C TYR A 305 31.28 -1.82 -9.85
N ALA A 306 32.22 -2.75 -9.89
CA ALA A 306 33.23 -2.98 -8.87
C ALA A 306 34.08 -1.75 -8.52
N ASP A 307 34.40 -0.90 -9.51
CA ASP A 307 35.19 0.34 -9.30
C ASP A 307 34.46 1.37 -8.43
N SER A 308 33.15 1.28 -8.34
CA SER A 308 32.29 2.19 -7.55
C SER A 308 31.99 1.65 -6.16
N VAL A 309 32.33 0.40 -5.85
CA VAL A 309 32.05 -0.26 -4.57
C VAL A 309 32.94 0.31 -3.47
N SER A 310 32.36 0.56 -2.27
CA SER A 310 33.10 1.01 -1.10
C SER A 310 34.06 -0.05 -0.58
N ASP A 311 35.34 0.28 -0.53
CA ASP A 311 36.42 -0.53 0.03
C ASP A 311 36.55 -0.38 1.57
N ALA A 312 35.85 0.61 2.16
CA ALA A 312 35.88 0.84 3.59
C ALA A 312 35.04 -0.20 4.38
N PRO A 313 35.39 -0.49 5.64
CA PRO A 313 34.53 -1.25 6.53
C PRO A 313 33.15 -0.57 6.70
N LYS A 314 32.09 -1.38 6.86
CA LYS A 314 30.72 -0.91 7.03
C LYS A 314 30.26 -1.27 8.44
N GLN A 315 29.90 -0.28 9.25
CA GLN A 315 29.48 -0.46 10.66
C GLN A 315 28.15 0.24 10.90
N PHE A 316 27.14 -0.48 11.40
CA PHE A 316 25.80 0.02 11.69
C PHE A 316 25.07 -0.97 12.61
N LEU A 317 24.20 -0.51 13.48
CA LEU A 317 23.36 -1.34 14.37
C LEU A 317 24.13 -2.46 15.11
N ASN A 318 25.35 -2.20 15.56
CA ASN A 318 26.26 -3.19 16.15
C ASN A 318 26.73 -4.30 15.19
N CYS A 319 26.48 -4.19 13.91
CA CYS A 319 27.01 -5.08 12.86
C CYS A 319 28.25 -4.51 12.21
N SER A 320 29.12 -5.38 11.73
CA SER A 320 30.34 -5.00 11.04
C SER A 320 30.58 -5.90 9.83
N ILE A 321 30.72 -5.28 8.67
CA ILE A 321 31.08 -5.94 7.41
C ILE A 321 32.51 -5.51 7.07
N PRO A 322 33.43 -6.43 6.77
CA PRO A 322 34.81 -6.11 6.44
C PRO A 322 34.94 -5.16 5.24
N GLY A 323 36.04 -4.41 5.19
CA GLY A 323 36.41 -3.66 3.99
C GLY A 323 36.68 -4.58 2.80
N ASN A 324 36.57 -4.06 1.59
CA ASN A 324 36.73 -4.79 0.32
C ASN A 324 35.73 -5.96 0.12
N THR A 325 34.62 -5.98 0.87
CA THR A 325 33.49 -6.89 0.59
C THR A 325 32.72 -6.33 -0.61
N ASN A 326 32.42 -7.18 -1.60
CA ASN A 326 31.63 -6.82 -2.79
C ASN A 326 30.21 -6.38 -2.41
N THR A 327 29.47 -5.80 -3.34
CA THR A 327 28.13 -5.25 -3.07
C THR A 327 27.15 -6.36 -2.71
N ALA A 328 27.16 -7.49 -3.41
CA ALA A 328 26.22 -8.59 -3.16
C ALA A 328 26.37 -9.16 -1.75
N ASP A 329 27.61 -9.53 -1.36
CA ASP A 329 27.90 -10.04 0.00
C ASP A 329 27.66 -8.96 1.07
N SER A 330 27.84 -7.68 0.73
CA SER A 330 27.57 -6.57 1.66
C SER A 330 26.07 -6.41 1.90
N ILE A 331 25.24 -6.47 0.86
CA ILE A 331 23.78 -6.40 0.95
C ILE A 331 23.24 -7.59 1.73
N ASP A 332 23.73 -8.79 1.42
CA ASP A 332 23.30 -10.03 2.07
C ASP A 332 23.52 -9.95 3.58
N GLN A 333 24.74 -9.64 4.01
CA GLN A 333 25.09 -9.50 5.42
C GLN A 333 24.33 -8.34 6.09
N ALA A 334 24.11 -7.22 5.38
CA ALA A 334 23.40 -6.07 5.93
C ALA A 334 21.91 -6.38 6.16
N LEU A 335 21.25 -7.01 5.21
CA LEU A 335 19.84 -7.39 5.35
C LEU A 335 19.65 -8.45 6.43
N ASP A 336 20.55 -9.41 6.55
CA ASP A 336 20.50 -10.42 7.62
C ASP A 336 20.65 -9.76 9.00
N CYS A 337 21.58 -8.81 9.14
CA CYS A 337 21.76 -8.04 10.37
C CYS A 337 20.49 -7.25 10.74
N ILE A 338 19.92 -6.51 9.77
CA ILE A 338 18.71 -5.72 9.98
C ILE A 338 17.53 -6.64 10.36
N MET A 339 17.35 -7.75 9.65
CA MET A 339 16.27 -8.71 9.95
C MET A 339 16.41 -9.40 11.30
N ALA A 340 17.61 -9.53 11.84
CA ALA A 340 17.83 -10.03 13.19
C ALA A 340 17.36 -9.04 14.27
N HIS A 341 17.19 -7.76 13.95
CA HIS A 341 16.79 -6.75 14.91
C HIS A 341 15.37 -7.01 15.45
N PRO A 342 15.14 -6.90 16.78
CA PRO A 342 13.84 -7.21 17.40
C PRO A 342 12.69 -6.30 16.96
N ASN A 343 12.99 -5.07 16.56
CA ASN A 343 11.96 -4.11 16.13
C ASN A 343 11.28 -4.48 14.80
N VAL A 344 11.90 -5.28 13.92
CA VAL A 344 11.35 -5.56 12.60
C VAL A 344 9.97 -6.20 12.69
N ALA A 345 9.80 -7.18 13.55
CA ALA A 345 8.53 -7.90 13.67
C ALA A 345 7.38 -6.99 14.11
N PRO A 346 7.43 -6.27 15.25
CA PRO A 346 6.32 -5.40 15.67
C PRO A 346 6.12 -4.22 14.72
N PHE A 347 7.20 -3.65 14.14
CA PHE A 347 7.11 -2.51 13.24
C PHE A 347 6.37 -2.85 11.93
N ILE A 348 6.73 -3.96 11.29
CA ILE A 348 6.09 -4.39 10.03
C ILE A 348 4.70 -4.97 10.29
N SER A 349 4.52 -5.74 11.37
CA SER A 349 3.22 -6.32 11.72
C SER A 349 2.17 -5.24 11.97
N ARG A 350 2.48 -4.20 12.77
CA ARG A 350 1.58 -3.08 12.99
C ARG A 350 1.16 -2.41 11.67
N GLN A 351 2.12 -2.14 10.79
CA GLN A 351 1.83 -1.51 9.51
C GLN A 351 0.96 -2.37 8.59
N LEU A 352 1.18 -3.69 8.56
CA LEU A 352 0.35 -4.60 7.77
C LEU A 352 -1.06 -4.70 8.34
N ILE A 353 -1.23 -4.82 9.67
CA ILE A 353 -2.56 -4.80 10.30
C ILE A 353 -3.33 -3.54 9.89
N GLN A 354 -2.69 -2.37 9.95
CA GLN A 354 -3.31 -1.10 9.54
C GLN A 354 -3.77 -1.08 8.08
N ARG A 355 -3.12 -1.83 7.22
CA ARG A 355 -3.49 -1.90 5.80
C ARG A 355 -4.62 -2.87 5.52
N PHE A 356 -4.84 -3.86 6.39
CA PHE A 356 -5.85 -4.90 6.17
C PHE A 356 -7.10 -4.74 7.03
N THR A 357 -6.99 -4.56 8.34
CA THR A 357 -8.11 -4.77 9.27
C THR A 357 -8.50 -3.58 10.12
N THR A 358 -7.56 -2.87 10.74
CA THR A 358 -7.87 -1.76 11.65
C THR A 358 -6.82 -0.65 11.59
N SER A 359 -7.25 0.62 11.65
CA SER A 359 -6.34 1.79 11.64
C SER A 359 -5.57 1.98 12.96
N ASP A 360 -6.12 1.50 14.08
CA ASP A 360 -5.52 1.57 15.42
C ASP A 360 -5.49 0.19 16.05
N PRO A 361 -4.50 -0.66 15.70
CA PRO A 361 -4.42 -2.00 16.22
C PRO A 361 -4.11 -2.02 17.72
N ASP A 362 -4.82 -2.88 18.44
CA ASP A 362 -4.54 -3.17 19.85
C ASP A 362 -3.12 -3.76 20.00
N PRO A 363 -2.38 -3.42 21.06
CA PRO A 363 -1.03 -3.96 21.31
C PRO A 363 -0.97 -5.49 21.34
N ASP A 364 -1.95 -6.16 21.91
CA ASP A 364 -2.01 -7.63 21.95
C ASP A 364 -2.18 -8.23 20.53
N TYR A 365 -2.94 -7.57 19.66
CA TYR A 365 -3.06 -7.96 18.26
C TYR A 365 -1.71 -7.82 17.54
N VAL A 366 -1.02 -6.68 17.72
CA VAL A 366 0.32 -6.48 17.15
C VAL A 366 1.27 -7.57 17.61
N GLN A 367 1.28 -7.92 18.91
CA GLN A 367 2.13 -8.95 19.47
C GLN A 367 1.88 -10.33 18.88
N ARG A 368 0.60 -10.73 18.68
CA ARG A 368 0.26 -12.02 18.07
C ARG A 368 0.76 -12.11 16.63
N VAL A 369 0.58 -11.06 15.83
CA VAL A 369 1.05 -11.02 14.45
C VAL A 369 2.58 -10.95 14.39
N ALA A 370 3.24 -10.17 15.25
CA ALA A 370 4.69 -10.10 15.35
C ALA A 370 5.29 -11.47 15.74
N THR A 371 4.62 -12.22 16.60
CA THR A 371 5.02 -13.59 16.95
C THR A 371 4.97 -14.52 15.73
N ALA A 372 3.94 -14.43 14.90
CA ALA A 372 3.84 -15.22 13.66
C ALA A 372 4.92 -14.80 12.64
N PHE A 373 5.22 -13.51 12.54
CA PHE A 373 6.30 -12.98 11.70
C PHE A 373 7.66 -13.52 12.14
N ASP A 374 7.97 -13.50 13.45
CA ASP A 374 9.22 -14.02 14.01
C ASP A 374 9.34 -15.54 13.87
N ALA A 375 8.25 -16.26 14.10
CA ALA A 375 8.21 -17.71 13.94
C ALA A 375 8.22 -18.15 12.46
N GLY A 376 7.81 -17.28 11.53
CA GLY A 376 7.60 -17.61 10.13
C GLY A 376 6.57 -18.70 9.91
N ARG A 377 5.62 -18.87 10.85
CA ARG A 377 4.56 -19.91 10.83
C ARG A 377 3.29 -19.42 11.50
N TYR A 378 2.17 -19.89 10.97
CA TYR A 378 0.86 -19.73 11.57
C TYR A 378 0.02 -20.99 11.35
N SER A 379 -0.80 -21.35 12.33
CA SER A 379 -1.77 -22.44 12.19
C SER A 379 -3.14 -21.86 11.91
N LEU A 380 -3.70 -22.15 10.73
CA LEU A 380 -5.06 -21.78 10.39
C LEU A 380 -6.07 -22.46 11.33
N PRO A 381 -7.31 -21.95 11.43
CA PRO A 381 -8.34 -22.52 12.32
C PRO A 381 -8.65 -24.00 12.08
N ASP A 382 -8.43 -24.52 10.88
CA ASP A 382 -8.60 -25.96 10.55
C ASP A 382 -7.34 -26.80 10.89
N GLY A 383 -6.29 -26.19 11.46
CA GLY A 383 -5.03 -26.83 11.79
C GLY A 383 -3.99 -26.85 10.66
N THR A 384 -4.33 -26.35 9.48
CA THR A 384 -3.37 -26.24 8.36
C THR A 384 -2.26 -25.26 8.73
N ALA A 385 -1.00 -25.71 8.60
CA ALA A 385 0.16 -24.85 8.83
C ALA A 385 0.48 -24.01 7.59
N VAL A 386 0.71 -22.71 7.79
CA VAL A 386 1.14 -21.75 6.77
C VAL A 386 2.51 -21.20 7.15
N GLY A 387 3.35 -20.96 6.15
CA GLY A 387 4.69 -20.40 6.29
C GLY A 387 5.81 -21.43 6.29
N THR A 388 7.04 -20.94 6.12
CA THR A 388 8.26 -21.74 5.93
C THR A 388 9.03 -22.02 7.23
N GLY A 389 8.66 -21.36 8.32
CA GLY A 389 9.40 -21.39 9.60
C GLY A 389 10.61 -20.47 9.62
N ARG A 390 10.75 -19.57 8.65
CA ARG A 390 11.79 -18.54 8.62
C ARG A 390 11.19 -17.19 9.02
N LYS A 391 11.83 -16.48 9.95
CA LYS A 391 11.44 -15.11 10.33
C LYS A 391 11.15 -14.26 9.09
N GLY A 392 10.05 -13.52 9.10
CA GLY A 392 9.65 -12.66 7.98
C GLY A 392 8.81 -13.35 6.91
N ASP A 393 8.25 -14.54 7.16
CA ASP A 393 7.32 -15.18 6.23
C ASP A 393 6.01 -14.39 6.13
N LEU A 394 5.76 -13.82 4.95
CA LEU A 394 4.62 -12.94 4.72
C LEU A 394 3.30 -13.70 4.62
N SER A 395 3.30 -14.96 4.18
CA SER A 395 2.09 -15.78 4.15
C SER A 395 1.60 -16.10 5.56
N ALA A 396 2.51 -16.45 6.48
CA ALA A 396 2.21 -16.67 7.88
C ALA A 396 1.75 -15.39 8.59
N THR A 397 2.39 -14.26 8.29
CA THR A 397 2.04 -12.95 8.83
C THR A 397 0.64 -12.53 8.39
N LEU A 398 0.33 -12.67 7.10
CA LEU A 398 -0.98 -12.35 6.55
C LEU A 398 -2.09 -13.26 7.11
N ALA A 399 -1.79 -14.56 7.27
CA ALA A 399 -2.71 -15.49 7.94
C ALA A 399 -2.99 -15.04 9.39
N ALA A 400 -1.96 -14.67 10.15
CA ALA A 400 -2.11 -14.17 11.51
C ALA A 400 -2.96 -12.88 11.56
N ILE A 401 -2.85 -11.99 10.57
CA ILE A 401 -3.69 -10.79 10.47
C ILE A 401 -5.15 -11.16 10.20
N LEU A 402 -5.40 -11.94 9.15
CA LEU A 402 -6.77 -12.16 8.67
C LEU A 402 -7.58 -13.11 9.56
N PHE A 403 -6.93 -14.02 10.30
CA PHE A 403 -7.59 -14.99 11.17
C PHE A 403 -7.49 -14.64 12.65
N ASP A 404 -6.97 -13.46 13.00
CA ASP A 404 -6.91 -13.01 14.38
C ASP A 404 -8.31 -12.84 14.99
N SER A 405 -8.42 -13.09 16.30
CA SER A 405 -9.66 -12.95 17.06
C SER A 405 -10.24 -11.53 16.97
N ASP A 406 -9.40 -10.50 17.01
CA ASP A 406 -9.86 -9.11 16.95
C ASP A 406 -10.43 -8.77 15.58
N ALA A 407 -9.87 -9.33 14.52
CA ALA A 407 -10.40 -9.16 13.17
C ALA A 407 -11.68 -9.97 12.88
N ARG A 408 -11.87 -11.10 13.59
CA ARG A 408 -12.95 -12.08 13.30
C ARG A 408 -14.14 -12.06 14.25
N SER A 409 -13.96 -11.53 15.48
CA SER A 409 -15.05 -11.53 16.47
C SER A 409 -16.23 -10.66 16.02
N ASP A 410 -17.44 -11.07 16.43
CA ASP A 410 -18.65 -10.27 16.21
C ASP A 410 -18.64 -8.99 17.07
N SER A 411 -17.93 -8.98 18.19
CA SER A 411 -17.74 -7.79 19.02
C SER A 411 -17.02 -6.67 18.29
N ALA A 412 -16.12 -7.00 17.35
CA ALA A 412 -15.44 -5.99 16.54
C ALA A 412 -16.39 -5.15 15.66
N LEU A 413 -17.56 -5.69 15.30
CA LEU A 413 -18.58 -4.94 14.53
C LEU A 413 -19.20 -3.79 15.34
N THR A 414 -19.20 -3.89 16.66
CA THR A 414 -19.78 -2.88 17.58
C THR A 414 -18.72 -2.14 18.37
N ASP A 415 -17.47 -2.58 18.34
CA ASP A 415 -16.37 -1.89 19.02
C ASP A 415 -16.06 -0.57 18.32
N THR A 416 -16.17 0.53 19.04
CA THR A 416 -15.88 1.88 18.51
C THR A 416 -14.41 2.16 18.35
N ARG A 417 -13.53 1.31 18.88
CA ARG A 417 -12.07 1.42 18.73
C ARG A 417 -11.53 0.55 17.59
N PHE A 418 -12.25 -0.49 17.19
CA PHE A 418 -11.86 -1.37 16.08
C PHE A 418 -12.43 -0.85 14.75
N GLY A 419 -11.61 -0.89 13.73
CA GLY A 419 -11.99 -0.62 12.35
C GLY A 419 -10.93 0.15 11.58
N LYS A 420 -10.96 -0.04 10.26
CA LYS A 420 -10.08 0.66 9.31
C LYS A 420 -10.87 1.73 8.60
N VAL A 421 -10.40 2.98 8.63
CA VAL A 421 -10.88 4.00 7.70
C VAL A 421 -10.47 3.56 6.30
N ARG A 422 -11.44 3.25 5.43
CA ARG A 422 -11.14 2.79 4.07
C ARG A 422 -10.50 3.91 3.27
N GLU A 423 -9.36 3.65 2.70
CA GLU A 423 -8.74 4.57 1.77
C GLU A 423 -9.52 4.67 0.45
N PRO A 424 -9.52 5.82 -0.22
CA PRO A 424 -10.37 6.06 -1.41
C PRO A 424 -10.17 5.04 -2.53
N LEU A 425 -8.94 4.59 -2.76
CA LEU A 425 -8.63 3.56 -3.76
C LEU A 425 -9.39 2.25 -3.49
N LEU A 426 -9.39 1.76 -2.25
CA LEU A 426 -10.10 0.53 -1.89
C LEU A 426 -11.62 0.67 -1.99
N ARG A 427 -12.16 1.87 -1.77
CA ARG A 427 -13.60 2.12 -1.95
C ARG A 427 -13.99 2.03 -3.43
N PHE A 428 -13.17 2.60 -4.30
CA PHE A 428 -13.42 2.58 -5.75
C PHE A 428 -13.26 1.17 -6.33
N THR A 429 -12.21 0.43 -5.96
CA THR A 429 -12.02 -0.95 -6.44
C THR A 429 -13.13 -1.87 -5.94
N GLN A 430 -13.61 -1.70 -4.71
CA GLN A 430 -14.75 -2.47 -4.21
C GLN A 430 -16.01 -2.20 -5.04
N TRP A 431 -16.30 -0.93 -5.38
CA TRP A 431 -17.42 -0.58 -6.25
C TRP A 431 -17.27 -1.25 -7.63
N ALA A 432 -16.11 -1.14 -8.25
CA ALA A 432 -15.86 -1.71 -9.57
C ALA A 432 -16.08 -3.23 -9.57
N ARG A 433 -15.58 -3.93 -8.55
CA ARG A 433 -15.76 -5.38 -8.41
C ARG A 433 -17.19 -5.79 -8.07
N ALA A 434 -17.83 -5.06 -7.16
CA ALA A 434 -19.21 -5.37 -6.74
C ALA A 434 -20.21 -5.30 -7.90
N PHE A 435 -19.97 -4.43 -8.88
CA PHE A 435 -20.87 -4.16 -10.00
C PHE A 435 -20.26 -4.52 -11.37
N ASP A 436 -19.26 -5.40 -11.40
CA ASP A 436 -18.60 -5.89 -12.62
C ASP A 436 -18.18 -4.75 -13.59
N ALA A 437 -17.79 -3.59 -13.04
CA ALA A 437 -17.33 -2.44 -13.80
C ALA A 437 -15.85 -2.65 -14.19
N ASP A 438 -15.62 -3.47 -15.19
CA ASP A 438 -14.28 -3.84 -15.67
C ASP A 438 -13.78 -2.94 -16.82
N ALA A 439 -12.46 -2.93 -17.00
CA ALA A 439 -11.80 -2.27 -18.11
C ALA A 439 -11.06 -3.31 -18.98
N ARG A 440 -11.81 -4.14 -19.67
CA ARG A 440 -11.25 -5.22 -20.52
C ARG A 440 -10.27 -4.73 -21.58
N TYR A 441 -10.39 -3.47 -21.95
CA TYR A 441 -9.59 -2.85 -23.00
C TYR A 441 -8.75 -1.72 -22.43
N PRO A 442 -7.41 -1.83 -22.48
CA PRO A 442 -6.48 -0.83 -21.90
C PRO A 442 -6.73 0.58 -22.42
N GLU A 443 -7.03 0.70 -23.70
CA GLU A 443 -7.23 1.95 -24.40
C GLU A 443 -8.41 2.78 -23.90
N TYR A 444 -9.33 2.17 -23.13
CA TYR A 444 -10.52 2.84 -22.64
C TYR A 444 -10.48 3.16 -21.13
N GLY A 445 -9.39 2.82 -20.46
CA GLY A 445 -9.16 3.14 -19.04
C GLY A 445 -8.59 4.54 -18.79
N ILE A 446 -8.64 5.44 -19.78
CA ILE A 446 -7.96 6.75 -19.74
C ILE A 446 -8.38 7.63 -18.55
N GLU A 447 -9.61 7.54 -18.08
CA GLU A 447 -10.08 8.34 -16.95
C GLU A 447 -9.47 7.93 -15.59
N LEU A 448 -8.77 6.77 -15.55
CA LEU A 448 -8.09 6.29 -14.36
C LEU A 448 -6.59 6.58 -14.35
N LEU A 449 -6.08 7.38 -15.29
CA LEU A 449 -4.65 7.63 -15.48
C LEU A 449 -4.01 8.38 -14.31
N ASP A 450 -4.74 9.30 -13.70
CA ASP A 450 -4.28 10.00 -12.50
C ASP A 450 -5.44 10.39 -11.60
N LEU A 451 -5.61 9.67 -10.51
CA LEU A 451 -6.63 9.93 -9.49
C LEU A 451 -6.05 10.57 -8.22
N SER A 452 -4.80 11.07 -8.28
CA SER A 452 -4.11 11.67 -7.13
C SER A 452 -4.62 13.07 -6.78
N GLU A 453 -5.35 13.72 -7.68
CA GLU A 453 -5.91 15.05 -7.45
C GLU A 453 -7.08 15.05 -6.46
N PRO A 454 -7.23 16.14 -5.68
CA PRO A 454 -8.35 16.27 -4.73
C PRO A 454 -9.75 16.23 -5.35
N SER A 455 -9.88 16.47 -6.65
CA SER A 455 -11.14 16.35 -7.39
C SER A 455 -11.54 14.91 -7.71
N ALA A 456 -10.65 13.96 -7.48
CA ALA A 456 -10.86 12.52 -7.68
C ALA A 456 -10.72 11.77 -6.35
N LEU A 457 -9.78 10.83 -6.25
CA LEU A 457 -9.55 10.04 -5.04
C LEU A 457 -8.53 10.66 -4.08
N SER A 458 -7.76 11.67 -4.47
CA SER A 458 -6.56 12.14 -3.75
C SER A 458 -5.55 11.02 -3.48
N GLN A 459 -5.65 9.93 -4.21
CA GLN A 459 -4.83 8.74 -4.08
C GLN A 459 -4.74 8.05 -5.44
N HIS A 460 -3.52 7.66 -5.84
CA HIS A 460 -3.31 6.92 -7.07
C HIS A 460 -2.15 5.94 -6.87
N PRO A 461 -2.21 4.71 -7.42
CA PRO A 461 -1.14 3.74 -7.26
C PRO A 461 0.20 4.32 -7.71
N TYR A 462 1.25 4.15 -6.88
CA TYR A 462 2.62 4.58 -7.18
C TYR A 462 2.76 6.08 -7.55
N ARG A 463 1.89 6.95 -7.04
CA ARG A 463 1.95 8.41 -7.22
C ARG A 463 1.90 9.19 -5.91
N ALA A 464 2.44 8.62 -4.85
CA ALA A 464 2.57 9.33 -3.58
C ALA A 464 3.52 10.54 -3.72
N ARG A 465 3.20 11.64 -3.02
CA ARG A 465 3.98 12.88 -3.09
C ARG A 465 5.34 12.81 -2.40
N SER A 466 5.55 11.79 -1.56
CA SER A 466 6.81 11.56 -0.85
C SER A 466 6.95 10.10 -0.44
N VAL A 467 8.14 9.73 0.05
CA VAL A 467 8.45 8.40 0.61
C VAL A 467 7.56 8.02 1.80
N PHE A 468 6.87 8.98 2.43
CA PHE A 468 5.90 8.72 3.49
C PHE A 468 4.53 8.25 2.98
N ASN A 469 4.40 7.92 1.70
CA ASN A 469 3.16 7.54 1.05
C ASN A 469 2.10 8.68 1.10
N PHE A 470 0.83 8.34 1.01
CA PHE A 470 -0.30 9.26 1.15
C PHE A 470 -0.61 9.59 2.60
N TYR A 471 -0.19 8.74 3.53
CA TYR A 471 -0.42 8.89 4.97
C TYR A 471 0.62 8.11 5.79
N ARG A 472 0.91 8.62 6.98
CA ARG A 472 1.88 8.04 7.92
C ARG A 472 1.20 7.05 8.87
N PRO A 473 1.80 5.89 9.17
CA PRO A 473 1.19 4.88 10.07
C PRO A 473 0.80 5.39 11.47
N GLY A 474 1.54 6.37 12.01
CA GLY A 474 1.30 6.96 13.31
C GLY A 474 0.43 8.22 13.28
N TYR A 475 -0.27 8.54 12.18
CA TYR A 475 -1.05 9.77 12.09
C TYR A 475 -2.27 9.75 13.00
N ILE A 476 -2.38 10.76 13.86
CA ILE A 476 -3.53 11.04 14.72
C ILE A 476 -4.21 12.29 14.18
N ALA A 477 -5.48 12.18 13.77
CA ALA A 477 -6.20 13.25 13.10
C ALA A 477 -6.66 14.34 14.09
N PRO A 478 -6.09 15.56 14.05
CA PRO A 478 -6.46 16.61 15.01
C PRO A 478 -7.92 17.06 14.79
N GLY A 479 -8.60 17.43 15.88
CA GLY A 479 -9.98 17.90 15.85
C GLY A 479 -11.04 16.82 15.58
N THR A 480 -10.66 15.55 15.53
CA THR A 480 -11.58 14.41 15.40
C THR A 480 -11.81 13.72 16.75
N ARG A 481 -12.87 12.90 16.85
CA ARG A 481 -13.12 12.08 18.03
C ARG A 481 -12.01 11.03 18.24
N SER A 482 -11.54 10.39 17.17
CA SER A 482 -10.42 9.45 17.24
C SER A 482 -9.15 10.14 17.71
N GLY A 483 -8.86 11.34 17.22
CA GLY A 483 -7.72 12.14 17.65
C GLY A 483 -7.78 12.53 19.13
N ALA A 484 -8.96 12.90 19.64
CA ALA A 484 -9.17 13.20 21.05
C ALA A 484 -8.96 11.97 21.96
N LEU A 485 -9.12 10.75 21.43
CA LEU A 485 -8.86 9.48 22.12
C LEU A 485 -7.41 8.97 21.91
N GLY A 486 -6.57 9.72 21.20
CA GLY A 486 -5.19 9.31 20.89
C GLY A 486 -5.08 8.16 19.88
N MET A 487 -6.17 7.83 19.19
CA MET A 487 -6.20 6.74 18.21
C MET A 487 -5.53 7.13 16.90
N THR A 488 -4.74 6.25 16.36
CA THR A 488 -4.19 6.42 15.01
C THR A 488 -5.28 6.21 13.96
N ALA A 489 -5.29 7.06 12.95
CA ALA A 489 -6.18 6.96 11.80
C ALA A 489 -5.42 7.45 10.55
N PRO A 490 -4.45 6.66 10.03
CA PRO A 490 -3.54 7.06 8.97
C PRO A 490 -4.27 7.63 7.76
N GLU A 491 -5.33 6.99 7.32
CA GLU A 491 -6.08 7.31 6.12
C GLU A 491 -6.80 8.66 6.19
N LEU A 492 -7.04 9.18 7.40
CA LEU A 492 -7.61 10.53 7.56
C LEU A 492 -6.63 11.64 7.15
N GLN A 493 -5.35 11.34 6.95
CA GLN A 493 -4.40 12.31 6.43
C GLN A 493 -4.69 12.72 4.98
N ILE A 494 -5.38 11.88 4.20
CA ILE A 494 -5.86 12.21 2.85
C ILE A 494 -7.06 13.17 2.90
N VAL A 495 -7.83 13.15 4.00
CA VAL A 495 -9.12 13.86 4.11
C VAL A 495 -8.89 15.34 4.41
N ASN A 496 -9.44 16.19 3.56
CA ASN A 496 -9.40 17.65 3.72
C ASN A 496 -10.61 18.32 3.05
N ALA A 497 -10.69 19.64 3.11
CA ALA A 497 -11.82 20.42 2.58
C ALA A 497 -12.03 20.26 1.07
N SER A 498 -11.00 19.88 0.32
CA SER A 498 -11.11 19.68 -1.15
C SER A 498 -11.32 18.22 -1.51
N SER A 499 -10.65 17.28 -0.81
CA SER A 499 -10.74 15.86 -1.13
C SER A 499 -12.10 15.24 -0.77
N THR A 500 -12.78 15.75 0.27
CA THR A 500 -14.10 15.24 0.65
C THR A 500 -15.15 15.46 -0.44
N PRO A 501 -15.42 16.68 -0.92
CA PRO A 501 -16.36 16.89 -2.04
C PRO A 501 -15.86 16.26 -3.34
N GLY A 502 -14.53 16.20 -3.56
CA GLY A 502 -13.95 15.53 -4.71
C GLY A 502 -14.30 14.05 -4.76
N TYR A 503 -14.10 13.34 -3.66
CA TYR A 503 -14.50 11.93 -3.54
C TYR A 503 -16.01 11.72 -3.78
N ILE A 504 -16.87 12.56 -3.18
CA ILE A 504 -18.31 12.45 -3.37
C ILE A 504 -18.67 12.61 -4.85
N ASN A 505 -18.15 13.65 -5.50
CA ASN A 505 -18.42 13.90 -6.93
C ASN A 505 -17.88 12.78 -7.82
N PHE A 506 -16.70 12.25 -7.50
CA PHE A 506 -16.09 11.15 -8.23
C PHE A 506 -16.92 9.87 -8.13
N ILE A 507 -17.36 9.48 -6.93
CA ILE A 507 -18.20 8.31 -6.75
C ILE A 507 -19.58 8.50 -7.39
N MET A 508 -20.18 9.69 -7.29
CA MET A 508 -21.44 9.99 -7.98
C MET A 508 -21.29 9.82 -9.49
N TYR A 509 -20.23 10.38 -10.08
CA TYR A 509 -19.98 10.23 -11.51
C TYR A 509 -19.98 8.75 -11.94
N TRP A 510 -19.20 7.91 -11.27
CA TRP A 510 -19.09 6.48 -11.60
C TRP A 510 -20.37 5.70 -11.26
N ALA A 511 -21.00 5.95 -10.12
CA ALA A 511 -22.25 5.28 -9.71
C ALA A 511 -23.42 5.57 -10.65
N TYR A 512 -23.43 6.73 -11.30
CA TYR A 512 -24.42 7.08 -12.33
C TYR A 512 -24.05 6.59 -13.74
N GLY A 513 -23.05 5.74 -13.86
CA GLY A 513 -22.64 5.11 -15.11
C GLY A 513 -21.49 5.80 -15.83
N GLY A 514 -20.81 6.76 -15.18
CA GLY A 514 -19.55 7.33 -15.67
C GLY A 514 -19.60 7.73 -17.14
N GLN A 515 -18.71 7.13 -17.91
CA GLN A 515 -18.59 7.34 -19.36
C GLN A 515 -19.89 7.02 -20.15
N SER A 516 -20.74 6.14 -19.65
CA SER A 516 -21.98 5.74 -20.36
C SER A 516 -22.99 6.87 -20.56
N ARG A 517 -22.79 8.03 -19.92
CA ARG A 517 -23.64 9.23 -20.05
C ARG A 517 -23.01 10.37 -20.83
N GLY A 518 -21.77 10.20 -21.32
CA GLY A 518 -21.02 11.24 -22.01
C GLY A 518 -21.26 11.31 -23.51
N ASP A 519 -20.65 12.30 -24.15
CA ASP A 519 -20.50 12.36 -25.60
C ASP A 519 -19.37 11.40 -26.03
N TYR A 520 -19.75 10.18 -26.36
CA TYR A 520 -18.80 9.15 -26.82
C TYR A 520 -17.98 9.55 -28.03
N ASN A 521 -18.45 10.47 -28.88
CA ASN A 521 -17.68 10.94 -30.02
C ASN A 521 -16.53 11.86 -29.54
N ALA A 522 -16.81 12.73 -28.58
CA ALA A 522 -15.78 13.57 -27.97
C ALA A 522 -14.77 12.71 -27.19
N LEU A 523 -15.25 11.74 -26.41
CA LEU A 523 -14.40 10.82 -25.66
C LEU A 523 -13.55 9.92 -26.60
N ALA A 524 -14.13 9.39 -27.67
CA ALA A 524 -13.41 8.62 -28.68
C ALA A 524 -12.32 9.45 -29.37
N GLN A 525 -12.59 10.73 -29.65
CA GLN A 525 -11.59 11.64 -30.21
C GLN A 525 -10.47 11.94 -29.21
N GLU A 526 -10.82 12.10 -27.94
CA GLU A 526 -9.85 12.32 -26.87
C GLU A 526 -8.95 11.10 -26.67
N VAL A 527 -9.52 9.90 -26.53
CA VAL A 527 -8.78 8.64 -26.42
C VAL A 527 -7.89 8.41 -27.66
N SER A 528 -8.44 8.61 -28.86
CA SER A 528 -7.66 8.48 -30.10
C SER A 528 -6.50 9.47 -30.18
N ARG A 529 -6.71 10.69 -29.71
CA ARG A 529 -5.65 11.72 -29.65
C ARG A 529 -4.59 11.39 -28.61
N GLU A 530 -5.01 10.97 -27.41
CA GLU A 530 -4.09 10.68 -26.30
C GLU A 530 -3.29 9.37 -26.54
N LEU A 531 -3.95 8.34 -27.07
CA LEU A 531 -3.33 7.02 -27.29
C LEU A 531 -2.83 6.81 -28.72
N GLN A 532 -3.14 7.75 -29.65
CA GLN A 532 -2.77 7.69 -31.07
C GLN A 532 -3.22 6.41 -31.77
N ILE A 533 -4.31 5.79 -31.31
CA ILE A 533 -4.89 4.57 -31.86
C ILE A 533 -6.33 4.82 -32.35
N PRO A 534 -6.81 4.04 -33.34
CA PRO A 534 -8.22 4.04 -33.70
C PRO A 534 -9.08 3.51 -32.56
N VAL A 535 -10.14 4.22 -32.22
CA VAL A 535 -11.05 3.86 -31.11
C VAL A 535 -12.28 3.14 -31.66
N ASP A 536 -12.53 1.94 -31.14
CA ASP A 536 -13.80 1.24 -31.32
C ASP A 536 -14.83 1.79 -30.34
N ARG A 537 -15.81 2.48 -30.87
CA ARG A 537 -16.86 3.12 -30.07
C ARG A 537 -17.66 2.12 -29.22
N ALA A 538 -17.95 0.92 -29.75
CA ALA A 538 -18.73 -0.08 -29.02
C ALA A 538 -17.98 -0.58 -27.77
N LYS A 539 -16.66 -0.72 -27.88
CA LYS A 539 -15.80 -1.07 -26.74
C LYS A 539 -15.75 0.07 -25.72
N LEU A 540 -15.64 1.34 -26.19
CA LEU A 540 -15.63 2.50 -25.32
C LEU A 540 -16.94 2.61 -24.53
N GLU A 541 -18.08 2.37 -25.16
CA GLU A 541 -19.40 2.39 -24.52
C GLU A 541 -19.58 1.30 -23.46
N SER A 542 -18.80 0.24 -23.48
CA SER A 542 -18.84 -0.87 -22.52
C SER A 542 -17.75 -0.81 -21.44
N ALA A 543 -16.76 0.08 -21.56
CA ALA A 543 -15.67 0.19 -20.60
C ALA A 543 -16.11 0.84 -19.29
N PHE A 544 -15.76 0.26 -18.15
CA PHE A 544 -16.08 0.74 -16.82
C PHE A 544 -17.56 1.06 -16.59
N VAL A 545 -18.46 0.34 -17.24
CA VAL A 545 -19.92 0.48 -17.05
C VAL A 545 -20.39 -0.51 -15.98
N PRO A 546 -20.96 -0.04 -14.85
CA PRO A 546 -21.42 -0.94 -13.82
C PRO A 546 -22.63 -1.77 -14.30
N ASN A 547 -22.64 -3.04 -13.94
CA ASN A 547 -23.78 -3.91 -14.14
C ASN A 547 -24.73 -3.82 -12.93
N TYR A 548 -25.81 -3.06 -13.06
CA TYR A 548 -26.81 -2.88 -12.03
C TYR A 548 -28.09 -3.72 -12.28
N ALA A 549 -28.00 -4.88 -12.93
CA ALA A 549 -29.18 -5.66 -13.26
C ALA A 549 -30.01 -6.05 -12.02
N ASP A 550 -29.35 -6.47 -10.95
CA ASP A 550 -29.99 -6.88 -9.69
C ASP A 550 -30.56 -5.66 -8.94
N GLU A 551 -29.85 -4.55 -8.91
CA GLU A 551 -30.25 -3.31 -8.25
C GLU A 551 -31.44 -2.66 -8.97
N LEU A 552 -31.46 -2.69 -10.31
CA LEU A 552 -32.57 -2.19 -11.10
C LEU A 552 -33.86 -2.97 -10.86
N ALA A 553 -33.76 -4.29 -10.62
CA ALA A 553 -34.92 -5.11 -10.24
C ALA A 553 -35.52 -4.68 -8.88
N LEU A 554 -34.69 -4.11 -7.99
CA LEU A 554 -35.08 -3.61 -6.67
C LEU A 554 -35.41 -2.10 -6.66
N ALA A 555 -35.21 -1.39 -7.75
CA ALA A 555 -35.29 0.06 -7.79
C ALA A 555 -36.65 0.65 -7.34
N ASN A 556 -37.73 -0.11 -7.47
CA ASN A 556 -39.08 0.32 -7.04
C ASN A 556 -39.31 0.16 -5.52
N ASP A 557 -38.48 -0.60 -4.82
CA ASP A 557 -38.51 -0.80 -3.36
C ASP A 557 -37.22 -0.24 -2.75
N ALA A 558 -37.29 1.01 -2.25
CA ALA A 558 -36.13 1.69 -1.71
C ALA A 558 -35.51 0.95 -0.52
N ALA A 559 -36.33 0.30 0.33
CA ALA A 559 -35.83 -0.42 1.51
C ALA A 559 -35.09 -1.70 1.08
N ALA A 560 -35.68 -2.48 0.16
CA ALA A 560 -35.04 -3.69 -0.39
C ALA A 560 -33.72 -3.36 -1.11
N LEU A 561 -33.67 -2.27 -1.87
CA LEU A 561 -32.45 -1.80 -2.55
C LEU A 561 -31.37 -1.44 -1.53
N VAL A 562 -31.68 -0.69 -0.49
CA VAL A 562 -30.72 -0.31 0.55
C VAL A 562 -30.22 -1.53 1.33
N ASP A 563 -31.10 -2.48 1.66
CA ASP A 563 -30.71 -3.72 2.32
C ASP A 563 -29.81 -4.61 1.46
N HIS A 564 -30.05 -4.64 0.16
CA HIS A 564 -29.17 -5.33 -0.80
C HIS A 564 -27.78 -4.68 -0.85
N LEU A 565 -27.72 -3.37 -1.01
CA LEU A 565 -26.44 -2.63 -1.04
C LEU A 565 -25.68 -2.69 0.27
N ASP A 566 -26.37 -2.71 1.42
CA ASP A 566 -25.76 -2.91 2.72
C ASP A 566 -25.05 -4.27 2.80
N ARG A 567 -25.69 -5.35 2.35
CA ARG A 567 -25.06 -6.68 2.31
C ARG A 567 -23.86 -6.72 1.37
N LEU A 568 -23.98 -6.14 0.19
CA LEU A 568 -22.94 -6.20 -0.85
C LEU A 568 -21.73 -5.33 -0.52
N LEU A 569 -21.95 -4.07 -0.13
CA LEU A 569 -20.89 -3.07 0.05
C LEU A 569 -20.42 -2.93 1.50
N ALA A 570 -21.31 -3.16 2.46
CA ALA A 570 -21.06 -2.91 3.87
C ALA A 570 -21.28 -4.14 4.77
N TYR A 571 -21.43 -5.34 4.20
CA TYR A 571 -21.63 -6.63 4.93
C TYR A 571 -22.64 -6.53 6.09
N GLY A 572 -23.70 -5.75 5.92
CA GLY A 572 -24.77 -5.59 6.91
C GLY A 572 -24.41 -4.61 8.06
N SER A 573 -23.38 -3.78 7.92
CA SER A 573 -22.92 -2.90 9.00
C SER A 573 -23.54 -1.50 9.00
N LEU A 574 -24.41 -1.16 8.04
CA LEU A 574 -25.10 0.13 8.06
C LEU A 574 -26.05 0.22 9.27
N SER A 575 -25.96 1.31 10.01
CA SER A 575 -26.86 1.59 11.12
C SER A 575 -28.31 1.81 10.62
N ILE A 576 -29.27 1.61 11.52
CA ILE A 576 -30.68 1.85 11.23
C ILE A 576 -30.91 3.31 10.81
N GLU A 577 -30.20 4.25 11.43
CA GLU A 577 -30.26 5.67 11.13
C GLU A 577 -29.77 5.97 9.71
N THR A 578 -28.65 5.37 9.30
CA THR A 578 -28.09 5.49 7.95
C THR A 578 -29.07 4.91 6.93
N LYS A 579 -29.55 3.69 7.14
CA LYS A 579 -30.55 3.04 6.24
C LYS A 579 -31.80 3.89 6.09
N THR A 580 -32.39 4.35 7.20
CA THR A 580 -33.60 5.18 7.19
C THR A 580 -33.40 6.48 6.43
N SER A 581 -32.23 7.12 6.63
CA SER A 581 -31.89 8.36 5.93
C SER A 581 -31.77 8.16 4.42
N ILE A 582 -31.11 7.07 4.00
CA ILE A 582 -30.96 6.72 2.58
C ILE A 582 -32.33 6.40 1.96
N VAL A 583 -33.12 5.52 2.59
CA VAL A 583 -34.48 5.17 2.11
C VAL A 583 -35.33 6.42 1.92
N THR A 584 -35.34 7.34 2.93
CA THR A 584 -36.09 8.59 2.85
C THR A 584 -35.63 9.48 1.67
N ALA A 585 -34.32 9.48 1.37
CA ALA A 585 -33.81 10.23 0.22
C ALA A 585 -34.23 9.59 -1.12
N LEU A 586 -34.21 8.26 -1.21
CA LEU A 586 -34.63 7.52 -2.41
C LEU A 586 -36.11 7.66 -2.70
N GLU A 587 -36.96 7.65 -1.68
CA GLU A 587 -38.41 7.86 -1.83
C GLU A 587 -38.77 9.25 -2.40
N ARG A 588 -37.89 10.23 -2.22
CA ARG A 588 -38.03 11.58 -2.81
C ARG A 588 -37.55 11.66 -4.25
N SER A 589 -36.83 10.65 -4.74
CA SER A 589 -36.42 10.55 -6.14
C SER A 589 -37.55 9.83 -6.90
N PRO A 590 -38.37 10.52 -7.71
CA PRO A 590 -39.57 9.93 -8.30
C PRO A 590 -39.19 8.92 -9.38
N ILE A 591 -39.95 7.81 -9.42
CA ILE A 591 -40.05 6.92 -10.58
C ILE A 591 -41.43 7.12 -11.14
N ALA A 592 -41.53 7.50 -12.42
CA ALA A 592 -42.83 7.85 -13.05
C ALA A 592 -43.75 6.64 -13.28
N GLY A 593 -43.22 5.41 -13.17
CA GLY A 593 -43.98 4.18 -13.29
C GLY A 593 -43.14 2.95 -13.70
N PRO A 594 -43.75 1.78 -13.90
CA PRO A 594 -43.03 0.52 -14.15
C PRO A 594 -42.16 0.48 -15.40
N GLY A 595 -42.26 1.45 -16.32
CA GLY A 595 -41.44 1.57 -17.53
C GLY A 595 -40.41 2.69 -17.48
N ASP A 596 -40.29 3.38 -16.37
CA ASP A 596 -39.34 4.50 -16.19
C ASP A 596 -37.94 3.98 -15.87
N THR A 597 -37.27 3.47 -16.90
CA THR A 597 -35.90 2.93 -16.77
C THR A 597 -34.88 4.00 -16.43
N GLU A 598 -35.10 5.25 -16.80
CA GLU A 598 -34.21 6.36 -16.43
C GLU A 598 -34.32 6.69 -14.94
N GLY A 599 -35.55 6.88 -14.43
CA GLY A 599 -35.76 7.12 -12.99
C GLY A 599 -35.27 5.95 -12.12
N GLN A 600 -35.39 4.70 -12.59
CA GLN A 600 -34.84 3.53 -11.90
C GLN A 600 -33.30 3.59 -11.83
N ARG A 601 -32.62 3.92 -12.94
CA ARG A 601 -31.16 4.05 -12.96
C ARG A 601 -30.68 5.20 -12.07
N GLU A 602 -31.39 6.33 -12.10
CA GLU A 602 -31.07 7.46 -11.23
C GLU A 602 -31.20 7.10 -9.75
N ARG A 603 -32.25 6.37 -9.38
CA ARG A 603 -32.44 5.92 -8.01
C ARG A 603 -31.35 4.93 -7.57
N VAL A 604 -30.95 3.99 -8.43
CA VAL A 604 -29.85 3.06 -8.14
C VAL A 604 -28.53 3.81 -7.97
N GLY A 605 -28.17 4.71 -8.89
CA GLY A 605 -26.96 5.54 -8.80
C GLY A 605 -26.93 6.40 -7.52
N LEU A 606 -28.09 6.98 -7.14
CA LEU A 606 -28.22 7.70 -5.88
C LEU A 606 -28.02 6.79 -4.67
N ALA A 607 -28.62 5.59 -4.65
CA ALA A 607 -28.51 4.65 -3.56
C ALA A 607 -27.06 4.20 -3.35
N VAL A 608 -26.36 3.80 -4.40
CA VAL A 608 -24.93 3.43 -4.37
C VAL A 608 -24.09 4.59 -3.85
N SER A 609 -24.30 5.80 -4.36
CA SER A 609 -23.57 7.00 -3.94
C SER A 609 -23.76 7.30 -2.45
N LEU A 610 -25.00 7.22 -1.95
CA LEU A 610 -25.32 7.50 -0.55
C LEU A 610 -24.74 6.43 0.39
N VAL A 611 -24.77 5.15 0.01
CA VAL A 611 -24.11 4.08 0.77
C VAL A 611 -22.62 4.33 0.83
N MET A 612 -21.95 4.53 -0.32
CA MET A 612 -20.49 4.67 -0.39
C MET A 612 -19.94 5.95 0.23
N THR A 613 -20.77 6.94 0.49
CA THR A 613 -20.40 8.18 1.18
C THR A 613 -20.85 8.21 2.64
N SER A 614 -21.56 7.17 3.12
CA SER A 614 -22.01 7.08 4.51
C SER A 614 -20.85 6.80 5.47
N PRO A 615 -20.90 7.33 6.71
CA PRO A 615 -19.87 7.07 7.71
C PRO A 615 -19.69 5.58 8.02
N ASP A 616 -20.77 4.80 8.00
CA ASP A 616 -20.75 3.37 8.30
C ASP A 616 -20.01 2.57 7.22
N TYR A 617 -20.13 2.97 5.95
CA TYR A 617 -19.37 2.38 4.85
C TYR A 617 -17.91 2.82 4.87
N LEU A 618 -17.62 4.08 5.24
CA LEU A 618 -16.26 4.62 5.22
C LEU A 618 -15.33 3.96 6.24
N VAL A 619 -15.86 3.26 7.24
CA VAL A 619 -15.09 2.52 8.25
C VAL A 619 -15.38 1.03 8.13
N GLN A 620 -14.38 0.28 7.67
CA GLN A 620 -14.39 -1.19 7.64
C GLN A 620 -14.18 -1.75 9.05
N ARG A 621 -15.02 -2.70 9.45
CA ARG A 621 -14.92 -3.39 10.76
C ARG A 621 -14.79 -4.89 10.64
#